data_36ffb48f7577bb86c5c2aa6814ee221f
#
_entry.id   36ffb48f7577bb86c5c2aa6814ee221f
#
_cell.length_a   1.000
_cell.length_b   1.000
_cell.length_c   1.000
_cell.angle_alpha   90.00
_cell.angle_beta   90.00
_cell.angle_gamma   90.00
#
_symmetry.space_group_name_H-M   'P 1'
#
loop_
_entity.id
_entity.type
_entity.pdbx_description
1 polymer ?
#
loop_
_entity_poly.entity_id
_entity_poly.type
_entity_poly.pdbx_seq_one_letter_code
_entity_poly.pdbx_strand_id
1 'polypeptide(L)'
;MIMRFWIVLLLVATSTKIYADNITATSWLVADQSGHIIQSENINQQRSIASITKLMTVMVVLDSDADLDEYIKPYTRKELLQLAIVHSDNRASERLCEYYPRGRDACVRAMNQKAKGLGMTNTRFVDPTGLGVMNVSTANDLIKLVQAAKDYPEIVAASSMSQVKIKMKKKWLVFRNTNPIIGQRHEFIVSKTGWIRAAGGCIVMMVDTDIGRRIVVVLGSKNTRTRIPEAEFISKIN
;
A
#
# COMPACT_ATOMS: atom_id res chain seq x y z
N MET A 1 -11.57 -36.20 -36.89
CA MET A 1 -12.15 -35.23 -35.90
C MET A 1 -11.11 -34.94 -34.80
N ILE A 2 -9.88 -34.49 -35.17
CA ILE A 2 -8.76 -34.28 -34.20
C ILE A 2 -8.03 -32.97 -34.47
N MET A 3 -8.68 -31.94 -34.99
CA MET A 3 -7.98 -30.70 -35.37
C MET A 3 -8.50 -29.41 -34.73
N ARG A 4 -9.21 -29.50 -33.58
CA ARG A 4 -9.77 -28.31 -32.93
C ARG A 4 -9.15 -27.97 -31.55
N PHE A 5 -8.24 -28.77 -31.01
CA PHE A 5 -7.70 -28.58 -29.65
C PHE A 5 -6.39 -27.77 -29.55
N TRP A 6 -5.69 -27.53 -30.67
CA TRP A 6 -4.37 -26.85 -30.64
C TRP A 6 -4.40 -25.34 -30.72
N ILE A 7 -5.52 -24.73 -31.15
CA ILE A 7 -5.60 -23.27 -31.33
C ILE A 7 -5.85 -22.52 -30.02
N VAL A 8 -6.51 -23.15 -29.04
CA VAL A 8 -6.83 -22.51 -27.76
C VAL A 8 -5.61 -22.39 -26.84
N LEU A 9 -4.66 -23.34 -26.90
CA LEU A 9 -3.45 -23.31 -26.07
C LEU A 9 -2.44 -22.23 -26.51
N LEU A 10 -2.40 -21.88 -27.79
CA LEU A 10 -1.49 -20.85 -28.32
C LEU A 10 -1.93 -19.43 -27.96
N LEU A 11 -3.23 -19.17 -27.83
CA LEU A 11 -3.77 -17.84 -27.50
C LEU A 11 -3.54 -17.47 -26.04
N VAL A 12 -3.56 -18.44 -25.11
CA VAL A 12 -3.28 -18.21 -23.69
C VAL A 12 -1.79 -17.92 -23.45
N ALA A 13 -0.89 -18.60 -24.16
CA ALA A 13 0.55 -18.40 -24.04
C ALA A 13 1.03 -17.04 -24.60
N THR A 14 0.34 -16.49 -25.61
CA THR A 14 0.70 -15.20 -26.20
C THR A 14 0.22 -14.01 -25.36
N SER A 15 -0.93 -14.13 -24.70
CA SER A 15 -1.41 -13.04 -23.83
C SER A 15 -0.55 -12.85 -22.58
N THR A 16 -0.07 -13.91 -21.95
CA THR A 16 0.84 -13.83 -20.80
C THR A 16 2.20 -13.22 -21.13
N LYS A 17 2.70 -13.40 -22.35
CA LYS A 17 3.99 -12.86 -22.78
C LYS A 17 3.97 -11.35 -23.04
N ILE A 18 2.86 -10.83 -23.53
CA ILE A 18 2.69 -9.38 -23.81
C ILE A 18 2.67 -8.55 -22.51
N TYR A 19 2.18 -9.13 -21.41
CA TYR A 19 2.14 -8.42 -20.10
C TYR A 19 3.53 -8.39 -19.43
N ALA A 20 4.35 -9.43 -19.58
CA ALA A 20 5.67 -9.54 -18.95
C ALA A 20 6.65 -8.45 -19.41
N ASP A 21 6.58 -8.01 -20.67
CA ASP A 21 7.51 -7.02 -21.22
C ASP A 21 7.27 -5.59 -20.71
N ASN A 22 6.11 -5.30 -20.12
CA ASN A 22 5.73 -3.98 -19.61
C ASN A 22 5.85 -3.84 -18.08
N ILE A 23 6.07 -4.92 -17.34
CA ILE A 23 6.10 -4.94 -15.88
C ILE A 23 7.50 -5.33 -15.42
N THR A 24 8.20 -4.40 -14.76
CA THR A 24 9.53 -4.64 -14.17
C THR A 24 9.46 -5.12 -12.72
N ALA A 25 8.27 -5.08 -12.13
CA ALA A 25 8.04 -5.54 -10.76
C ALA A 25 8.36 -7.02 -10.60
N THR A 26 9.03 -7.36 -9.50
CA THR A 26 9.40 -8.76 -9.22
C THR A 26 8.21 -9.59 -8.75
N SER A 27 7.24 -8.97 -8.07
CA SER A 27 6.02 -9.61 -7.60
C SER A 27 4.87 -8.60 -7.74
N TRP A 28 3.76 -9.05 -8.32
CA TRP A 28 2.60 -8.21 -8.51
C TRP A 28 1.30 -9.01 -8.60
N LEU A 29 0.19 -8.34 -8.39
CA LEU A 29 -1.13 -8.89 -8.64
C LEU A 29 -2.15 -7.80 -8.93
N VAL A 30 -3.22 -8.20 -9.61
CA VAL A 30 -4.51 -7.53 -9.64
C VAL A 30 -5.59 -8.49 -9.13
N ALA A 31 -6.46 -7.96 -8.29
CA ALA A 31 -7.62 -8.69 -7.77
C ALA A 31 -8.87 -7.81 -7.86
N ASP A 32 -10.05 -8.44 -7.80
CA ASP A 32 -11.31 -7.72 -7.64
C ASP A 32 -11.46 -7.18 -6.20
N GLN A 33 -12.56 -6.48 -5.93
CA GLN A 33 -12.83 -5.90 -4.61
C GLN A 33 -12.97 -6.94 -3.49
N SER A 34 -13.32 -8.20 -3.82
CA SER A 34 -13.44 -9.30 -2.86
C SER A 34 -12.09 -9.93 -2.52
N GLY A 35 -11.04 -9.58 -3.28
CA GLY A 35 -9.70 -10.14 -3.17
C GLY A 35 -9.49 -11.39 -4.02
N HIS A 36 -10.43 -11.73 -4.90
CA HIS A 36 -10.22 -12.80 -5.88
C HIS A 36 -9.21 -12.35 -6.93
N ILE A 37 -8.11 -13.08 -7.03
CA ILE A 37 -6.96 -12.75 -7.91
C ILE A 37 -7.35 -13.00 -9.37
N ILE A 38 -7.24 -11.97 -10.19
CA ILE A 38 -7.51 -12.00 -11.63
C ILE A 38 -6.23 -12.43 -12.36
N GLN A 39 -5.11 -11.76 -12.06
CA GLN A 39 -3.81 -12.09 -12.63
C GLN A 39 -2.69 -11.73 -11.65
N SER A 40 -1.59 -12.47 -11.71
CA SER A 40 -0.50 -12.27 -10.77
C SER A 40 0.80 -12.92 -11.22
N GLU A 41 1.90 -12.48 -10.57
CA GLU A 41 3.21 -13.11 -10.70
C GLU A 41 3.92 -13.08 -9.33
N ASN A 42 4.55 -14.20 -8.95
CA ASN A 42 5.37 -14.37 -7.75
C ASN A 42 4.69 -13.92 -6.43
N ILE A 43 3.37 -14.11 -6.28
CA ILE A 43 2.56 -13.53 -5.18
C ILE A 43 2.95 -13.99 -3.78
N ASN A 44 3.59 -15.14 -3.66
CA ASN A 44 4.03 -15.71 -2.38
C ASN A 44 5.51 -15.41 -2.07
N GLN A 45 6.20 -14.68 -2.94
CA GLN A 45 7.57 -14.26 -2.69
C GLN A 45 7.60 -13.20 -1.60
N GLN A 46 8.22 -13.52 -0.44
CA GLN A 46 8.41 -12.56 0.64
C GLN A 46 9.44 -11.51 0.24
N ARG A 47 9.09 -10.22 0.40
CA ARG A 47 9.93 -9.09 0.03
C ARG A 47 9.82 -7.96 1.05
N SER A 48 10.84 -7.12 1.12
CA SER A 48 10.73 -5.84 1.80
C SER A 48 9.66 -4.97 1.13
N ILE A 49 8.79 -4.35 1.94
CA ILE A 49 7.62 -3.60 1.47
C ILE A 49 7.75 -2.08 1.65
N ALA A 50 8.88 -1.64 2.19
CA ALA A 50 9.13 -0.22 2.43
C ALA A 50 7.94 0.46 3.14
N SER A 51 7.61 1.68 2.74
CA SER A 51 6.56 2.49 3.38
C SER A 51 5.12 2.00 3.21
N ILE A 52 4.87 0.86 2.55
CA ILE A 52 3.56 0.19 2.65
C ILE A 52 3.26 -0.17 4.11
N THR A 53 4.31 -0.43 4.91
CA THR A 53 4.29 -0.61 6.37
C THR A 53 3.39 0.41 7.09
N LYS A 54 3.36 1.67 6.63
CA LYS A 54 2.63 2.78 7.27
C LYS A 54 1.12 2.59 7.29
N LEU A 55 0.55 1.79 6.39
CA LEU A 55 -0.86 1.41 6.49
C LEU A 55 -1.11 0.64 7.79
N MET A 56 -0.30 -0.37 8.08
CA MET A 56 -0.42 -1.14 9.33
C MET A 56 -0.18 -0.28 10.56
N THR A 57 0.81 0.61 10.51
CA THR A 57 1.10 1.55 11.60
C THR A 57 -0.12 2.41 11.94
N VAL A 58 -0.75 3.00 10.92
CA VAL A 58 -1.92 3.86 11.11
C VAL A 58 -3.11 3.04 11.60
N MET A 59 -3.34 1.84 11.07
CA MET A 59 -4.43 0.96 11.52
C MET A 59 -4.32 0.64 13.01
N VAL A 60 -3.14 0.24 13.51
CA VAL A 60 -3.01 -0.10 14.94
C VAL A 60 -3.10 1.12 15.86
N VAL A 61 -2.71 2.30 15.38
CA VAL A 61 -2.90 3.54 16.13
C VAL A 61 -4.38 3.89 16.23
N LEU A 62 -5.15 3.73 15.16
CA LEU A 62 -6.60 3.91 15.16
C LEU A 62 -7.30 2.88 16.06
N ASP A 63 -6.87 1.62 16.04
CA ASP A 63 -7.42 0.55 16.90
C ASP A 63 -7.16 0.79 18.40
N SER A 64 -6.28 1.69 18.76
CA SER A 64 -5.98 1.99 20.17
C SER A 64 -6.91 3.04 20.79
N ASP A 65 -7.95 3.46 20.06
CA ASP A 65 -8.91 4.51 20.44
C ASP A 65 -8.22 5.84 20.84
N ALA A 66 -7.05 6.10 20.25
CA ALA A 66 -6.24 7.27 20.56
C ALA A 66 -6.94 8.54 20.05
N ASP A 67 -7.00 9.57 20.92
CA ASP A 67 -7.54 10.88 20.55
C ASP A 67 -6.77 11.48 19.37
N LEU A 68 -7.47 11.70 18.25
CA LEU A 68 -6.89 12.23 17.01
C LEU A 68 -6.57 13.74 17.11
N ASP A 69 -7.20 14.44 18.01
CA ASP A 69 -6.96 15.87 18.25
C ASP A 69 -5.85 16.12 19.29
N GLU A 70 -5.34 15.06 19.95
CA GLU A 70 -4.18 15.14 20.85
C GLU A 70 -3.00 15.81 20.15
N TYR A 71 -2.47 16.86 20.80
CA TYR A 71 -1.33 17.62 20.28
C TYR A 71 0.01 16.95 20.61
N ILE A 72 0.57 16.28 19.63
CA ILE A 72 1.90 15.66 19.66
C ILE A 72 2.88 16.61 18.95
N LYS A 73 3.36 17.62 19.67
CA LYS A 73 4.16 18.76 19.15
C LYS A 73 5.14 18.32 18.03
N PRO A 74 5.11 18.97 16.84
CA PRO A 74 4.35 20.19 16.54
C PRO A 74 3.01 19.93 15.80
N TYR A 75 2.50 18.71 15.80
CA TYR A 75 1.32 18.28 15.05
C TYR A 75 0.25 17.69 15.98
N THR A 76 -0.99 17.63 15.51
CA THR A 76 -1.99 16.73 16.10
C THR A 76 -1.74 15.29 15.65
N ARG A 77 -2.31 14.31 16.36
CA ARG A 77 -2.24 12.89 15.94
C ARG A 77 -2.85 12.69 14.55
N LYS A 78 -3.97 13.37 14.26
CA LYS A 78 -4.60 13.37 12.94
C LYS A 78 -3.66 13.87 11.85
N GLU A 79 -2.95 14.96 12.08
CA GLU A 79 -1.98 15.51 11.13
C GLU A 79 -0.80 14.54 10.91
N LEU A 80 -0.32 13.88 11.97
CA LEU A 80 0.72 12.84 11.85
C LEU A 80 0.24 11.66 11.00
N LEU A 81 -1.01 11.21 11.19
CA LEU A 81 -1.62 10.16 10.38
C LEU A 81 -1.69 10.58 8.91
N GLN A 82 -2.17 11.79 8.63
CA GLN A 82 -2.23 12.32 7.27
C GLN A 82 -0.84 12.42 6.63
N LEU A 83 0.17 12.91 7.35
CA LEU A 83 1.55 12.96 6.88
C LEU A 83 2.11 11.57 6.58
N ALA A 84 1.81 10.56 7.41
CA ALA A 84 2.26 9.19 7.22
C ALA A 84 1.69 8.56 5.94
N ILE A 85 0.40 8.79 5.64
CA ILE A 85 -0.26 8.19 4.46
C ILE A 85 0.01 9.02 3.21
N VAL A 86 -0.27 10.32 3.23
CA VAL A 86 -0.20 11.22 2.07
C VAL A 86 1.25 11.43 1.63
N HIS A 87 2.08 11.93 2.54
CA HIS A 87 3.47 12.32 2.24
C HIS A 87 4.47 11.20 2.51
N SER A 88 4.01 10.08 3.08
CA SER A 88 4.88 8.98 3.48
C SER A 88 5.96 9.39 4.50
N ASP A 89 5.65 10.35 5.38
CA ASP A 89 6.60 10.90 6.34
C ASP A 89 7.01 9.86 7.38
N ASN A 90 8.32 9.61 7.49
CA ASN A 90 8.86 8.61 8.41
C ASN A 90 8.80 9.08 9.86
N ARG A 91 9.03 10.39 10.10
CA ARG A 91 9.01 10.95 11.46
C ARG A 91 7.58 10.94 12.00
N ALA A 92 6.59 11.24 11.15
CA ALA A 92 5.19 11.14 11.54
C ALA A 92 4.84 9.71 11.97
N SER A 93 5.24 8.71 11.20
CA SER A 93 4.99 7.30 11.53
C SER A 93 5.70 6.86 12.80
N GLU A 94 6.94 7.26 13.00
CA GLU A 94 7.70 6.99 14.23
C GLU A 94 7.00 7.60 15.44
N ARG A 95 6.60 8.89 15.36
CA ARG A 95 5.89 9.58 16.44
C ARG A 95 4.53 8.98 16.78
N LEU A 96 3.79 8.50 15.79
CA LEU A 96 2.54 7.78 16.02
C LEU A 96 2.76 6.56 16.93
N CYS A 97 3.84 5.81 16.70
CA CYS A 97 4.18 4.66 17.54
C CYS A 97 4.87 5.04 18.87
N GLU A 98 5.66 6.11 18.93
CA GLU A 98 6.20 6.63 20.19
C GLU A 98 5.09 7.00 21.19
N TYR A 99 3.98 7.57 20.68
CA TYR A 99 2.81 7.96 21.45
C TYR A 99 1.69 6.91 21.48
N TYR A 100 2.00 5.69 21.05
CA TYR A 100 1.11 4.54 21.19
C TYR A 100 1.07 4.10 22.68
N PRO A 101 -0.06 3.54 23.18
CA PRO A 101 -0.10 2.99 24.53
C PRO A 101 1.04 2.00 24.79
N ARG A 102 1.86 2.29 25.81
CA ARG A 102 3.11 1.56 26.18
C ARG A 102 4.24 1.71 25.15
N GLY A 103 4.16 2.72 24.27
CA GLY A 103 5.23 3.19 23.42
C GLY A 103 5.50 2.35 22.17
N ARG A 104 6.59 2.71 21.51
CA ARG A 104 6.99 2.22 20.19
C ARG A 104 7.00 0.69 20.05
N ASP A 105 7.59 -0.01 20.99
CA ASP A 105 7.70 -1.47 20.90
C ASP A 105 6.34 -2.16 21.04
N ALA A 106 5.43 -1.59 21.84
CA ALA A 106 4.06 -2.07 21.93
C ALA A 106 3.30 -1.86 20.61
N CYS A 107 3.53 -0.71 19.94
CA CYS A 107 3.00 -0.44 18.63
C CYS A 107 3.46 -1.50 17.60
N VAL A 108 4.76 -1.77 17.52
CA VAL A 108 5.30 -2.78 16.59
C VAL A 108 4.76 -4.19 16.91
N ARG A 109 4.62 -4.53 18.20
CA ARG A 109 3.95 -5.80 18.58
C ARG A 109 2.50 -5.83 18.10
N ALA A 110 1.76 -4.74 18.27
CA ALA A 110 0.37 -4.63 17.80
C ALA A 110 0.28 -4.78 16.26
N MET A 111 1.21 -4.19 15.50
CA MET A 111 1.29 -4.37 14.04
C MET A 111 1.42 -5.86 13.66
N ASN A 112 2.28 -6.61 14.33
CA ASN A 112 2.45 -8.04 14.08
C ASN A 112 1.25 -8.88 14.56
N GLN A 113 0.63 -8.51 15.68
CA GLN A 113 -0.59 -9.16 16.16
C GLN A 113 -1.75 -8.94 15.19
N LYS A 114 -1.92 -7.72 14.68
CA LYS A 114 -2.93 -7.41 13.68
C LYS A 114 -2.67 -8.15 12.37
N ALA A 115 -1.43 -8.21 11.89
CA ALA A 115 -1.07 -8.99 10.71
C ALA A 115 -1.47 -10.46 10.88
N LYS A 116 -1.18 -11.06 12.04
CA LYS A 116 -1.60 -12.43 12.36
C LYS A 116 -3.12 -12.57 12.36
N GLY A 117 -3.84 -11.63 12.97
CA GLY A 117 -5.31 -11.62 13.01
C GLY A 117 -5.95 -11.50 11.62
N LEU A 118 -5.31 -10.80 10.71
CA LEU A 118 -5.72 -10.70 9.30
C LEU A 118 -5.29 -11.94 8.46
N GLY A 119 -4.61 -12.92 9.05
CA GLY A 119 -4.10 -14.09 8.32
C GLY A 119 -2.94 -13.77 7.37
N MET A 120 -2.17 -12.70 7.63
CA MET A 120 -0.97 -12.31 6.88
C MET A 120 0.25 -13.11 7.38
N THR A 121 0.27 -14.40 7.09
CA THR A 121 1.20 -15.38 7.67
C THR A 121 2.66 -15.21 7.22
N ASN A 122 2.86 -14.53 6.10
CA ASN A 122 4.19 -14.26 5.53
C ASN A 122 4.62 -12.79 5.72
N THR A 123 4.03 -12.11 6.73
CA THR A 123 4.26 -10.69 7.00
C THR A 123 4.90 -10.50 8.37
N ARG A 124 5.91 -9.63 8.42
CA ARG A 124 6.59 -9.22 9.65
C ARG A 124 6.91 -7.74 9.61
N PHE A 125 6.69 -7.07 10.74
CA PHE A 125 7.06 -5.68 10.98
C PHE A 125 8.12 -5.58 12.08
N VAL A 126 9.14 -4.75 11.87
CA VAL A 126 10.22 -4.48 12.84
C VAL A 126 10.31 -3.00 13.21
N ASP A 127 9.70 -2.12 12.41
CA ASP A 127 9.59 -0.69 12.66
C ASP A 127 8.29 -0.12 12.05
N PRO A 128 7.85 1.08 12.48
CA PRO A 128 6.60 1.68 11.99
C PRO A 128 6.72 2.41 10.66
N THR A 129 7.91 2.53 10.09
CA THR A 129 8.17 3.40 8.92
C THR A 129 8.33 2.64 7.62
N GLY A 130 8.85 1.41 7.69
CA GLY A 130 9.28 0.62 6.54
C GLY A 130 10.68 0.96 6.04
N LEU A 131 11.48 1.68 6.82
CA LEU A 131 12.91 1.90 6.51
C LEU A 131 13.73 0.64 6.76
N GLY A 132 13.34 -0.17 7.76
CA GLY A 132 13.97 -1.45 8.03
C GLY A 132 13.67 -2.45 6.92
N VAL A 133 14.73 -3.03 6.35
CA VAL A 133 14.61 -4.03 5.26
C VAL A 133 13.84 -5.28 5.68
N MET A 134 13.72 -5.52 6.99
CA MET A 134 13.00 -6.65 7.58
C MET A 134 11.50 -6.39 7.81
N ASN A 135 10.96 -5.23 7.40
CA ASN A 135 9.54 -5.08 7.17
C ASN A 135 9.19 -5.79 5.88
N VAL A 136 8.75 -7.03 5.99
CA VAL A 136 8.55 -7.93 4.85
C VAL A 136 7.11 -8.41 4.76
N SER A 137 6.66 -8.66 3.53
CA SER A 137 5.35 -9.24 3.24
C SER A 137 5.38 -9.94 1.88
N THR A 138 4.25 -10.50 1.48
CA THR A 138 4.00 -11.04 0.15
C THR A 138 2.88 -10.24 -0.53
N ALA A 139 2.81 -10.25 -1.85
CA ALA A 139 1.70 -9.60 -2.55
C ALA A 139 0.34 -10.19 -2.13
N ASN A 140 0.30 -11.50 -1.88
CA ASN A 140 -0.89 -12.22 -1.39
C ASN A 140 -1.35 -11.72 -0.01
N ASP A 141 -0.44 -11.51 0.94
CA ASP A 141 -0.78 -10.95 2.25
C ASP A 141 -1.23 -9.49 2.17
N LEU A 142 -0.66 -8.72 1.24
CA LEU A 142 -0.99 -7.31 1.08
C LEU A 142 -2.41 -7.05 0.55
N ILE A 143 -3.06 -8.03 -0.11
CA ILE A 143 -4.50 -7.96 -0.41
C ILE A 143 -5.28 -7.77 0.90
N LYS A 144 -4.98 -8.59 1.92
CA LYS A 144 -5.65 -8.57 3.22
C LYS A 144 -5.44 -7.24 3.94
N LEU A 145 -4.21 -6.69 3.85
CA LEU A 145 -3.90 -5.37 4.39
C LEU A 145 -4.75 -4.28 3.74
N VAL A 146 -4.85 -4.28 2.41
CA VAL A 146 -5.63 -3.28 1.64
C VAL A 146 -7.13 -3.43 1.94
N GLN A 147 -7.63 -4.67 2.01
CA GLN A 147 -9.02 -4.94 2.37
C GLN A 147 -9.36 -4.47 3.79
N ALA A 148 -8.47 -4.67 4.76
CA ALA A 148 -8.67 -4.16 6.10
C ALA A 148 -8.56 -2.63 6.16
N ALA A 149 -7.62 -2.04 5.42
CA ALA A 149 -7.39 -0.59 5.43
C ALA A 149 -8.59 0.23 4.91
N LYS A 150 -9.40 -0.32 4.00
CA LYS A 150 -10.60 0.35 3.46
C LYS A 150 -11.69 0.59 4.52
N ASP A 151 -11.66 -0.13 5.62
CA ASP A 151 -12.64 -0.02 6.70
C ASP A 151 -12.29 1.09 7.71
N TYR A 152 -11.18 1.82 7.50
CA TYR A 152 -10.75 2.97 8.29
C TYR A 152 -11.02 4.28 7.53
N PRO A 153 -12.03 5.07 7.91
CA PRO A 153 -12.39 6.31 7.23
C PRO A 153 -11.21 7.29 7.10
N GLU A 154 -10.33 7.35 8.11
CA GLU A 154 -9.15 8.21 8.13
C GLU A 154 -8.12 7.80 7.08
N ILE A 155 -7.93 6.49 6.88
CA ILE A 155 -7.03 5.97 5.85
C ILE A 155 -7.61 6.24 4.46
N VAL A 156 -8.90 5.99 4.27
CA VAL A 156 -9.60 6.26 3.00
C VAL A 156 -9.51 7.74 2.65
N ALA A 157 -9.84 8.62 3.60
CA ALA A 157 -9.75 10.07 3.40
C ALA A 157 -8.31 10.50 3.05
N ALA A 158 -7.29 10.03 3.80
CA ALA A 158 -5.91 10.38 3.53
C ALA A 158 -5.41 9.81 2.19
N SER A 159 -5.82 8.59 1.83
CA SER A 159 -5.44 7.94 0.57
C SER A 159 -5.91 8.70 -0.67
N SER A 160 -7.07 9.36 -0.59
CA SER A 160 -7.66 10.14 -1.69
C SER A 160 -7.16 11.59 -1.76
N MET A 161 -6.41 12.08 -0.76
CA MET A 161 -5.89 13.44 -0.76
C MET A 161 -4.68 13.58 -1.69
N SER A 162 -4.72 14.49 -2.68
CA SER A 162 -3.55 14.84 -3.50
C SER A 162 -2.47 15.59 -2.70
N GLN A 163 -2.87 16.26 -1.63
CA GLN A 163 -1.99 16.95 -0.68
C GLN A 163 -2.67 17.17 0.66
N VAL A 164 -1.88 17.32 1.71
CA VAL A 164 -2.32 17.81 3.02
C VAL A 164 -1.69 19.18 3.31
N LYS A 165 -2.49 20.10 3.89
CA LYS A 165 -2.04 21.43 4.30
C LYS A 165 -2.09 21.52 5.80
N ILE A 166 -0.97 21.83 6.44
CA ILE A 166 -0.85 21.95 7.90
C ILE A 166 -0.41 23.38 8.26
N LYS A 167 -1.12 23.99 9.19
CA LYS A 167 -0.81 25.34 9.66
C LYS A 167 0.27 25.27 10.75
N MET A 168 1.46 25.81 10.46
CA MET A 168 2.56 25.90 11.39
C MET A 168 2.82 27.36 11.75
N LYS A 169 2.46 27.77 12.99
CA LYS A 169 2.51 29.17 13.42
C LYS A 169 1.72 30.08 12.46
N LYS A 170 2.42 30.93 11.69
CA LYS A 170 1.82 31.87 10.72
C LYS A 170 1.89 31.38 9.26
N LYS A 171 2.41 30.17 8.98
CA LYS A 171 2.62 29.65 7.63
C LYS A 171 1.84 28.36 7.41
N TRP A 172 1.37 28.15 6.17
CA TRP A 172 0.85 26.88 5.71
C TRP A 172 1.97 26.08 5.06
N LEU A 173 2.16 24.84 5.52
CA LEU A 173 3.01 23.86 4.86
C LEU A 173 2.15 22.93 4.03
N VAL A 174 2.58 22.66 2.81
CA VAL A 174 1.87 21.78 1.86
C VAL A 174 2.71 20.53 1.63
N PHE A 175 2.13 19.37 1.89
CA PHE A 175 2.75 18.06 1.72
C PHE A 175 1.98 17.29 0.65
N ARG A 176 2.63 17.02 -0.49
CA ARG A 176 2.01 16.34 -1.63
C ARG A 176 1.99 14.83 -1.42
N ASN A 177 0.98 14.18 -1.99
CA ASN A 177 0.91 12.73 -2.03
C ASN A 177 2.06 12.15 -2.86
N THR A 178 2.57 11.02 -2.39
CA THR A 178 3.64 10.28 -3.07
C THR A 178 3.14 9.45 -4.27
N ASN A 179 1.82 9.31 -4.42
CA ASN A 179 1.18 8.81 -5.62
C ASN A 179 0.65 10.00 -6.45
N PRO A 180 1.30 10.37 -7.55
CA PRO A 180 0.98 11.59 -8.32
C PRO A 180 -0.33 11.50 -9.11
N ILE A 181 -0.92 10.31 -9.28
CA ILE A 181 -2.16 10.14 -10.04
C ILE A 181 -3.42 10.34 -9.19
N ILE A 182 -3.26 10.53 -7.87
CA ILE A 182 -4.39 10.84 -6.99
C ILE A 182 -4.97 12.21 -7.33
N GLY A 183 -6.30 12.25 -7.48
CA GLY A 183 -7.03 13.46 -7.87
C GLY A 183 -7.06 13.71 -9.38
N GLN A 184 -6.62 12.74 -10.22
CA GLN A 184 -6.69 12.86 -11.67
C GLN A 184 -7.95 12.20 -12.25
N ARG A 185 -7.91 10.89 -12.55
CA ARG A 185 -8.97 10.17 -13.29
C ARG A 185 -9.73 9.12 -12.48
N HIS A 186 -9.11 8.59 -11.45
CA HIS A 186 -9.65 7.46 -10.68
C HIS A 186 -9.94 7.86 -9.25
N GLU A 187 -10.95 7.24 -8.67
CA GLU A 187 -11.22 7.34 -7.23
C GLU A 187 -10.40 6.27 -6.49
N PHE A 188 -9.56 6.73 -5.57
CA PHE A 188 -8.71 5.88 -4.74
C PHE A 188 -9.33 5.71 -3.36
N ILE A 189 -9.59 4.46 -2.98
CA ILE A 189 -10.07 4.09 -1.65
C ILE A 189 -8.87 3.90 -0.71
N VAL A 190 -7.86 3.16 -1.15
CA VAL A 190 -6.60 2.97 -0.44
C VAL A 190 -5.46 3.21 -1.40
N SER A 191 -4.44 3.95 -0.99
CA SER A 191 -3.23 4.13 -1.77
C SER A 191 -2.02 4.32 -0.86
N LYS A 192 -0.98 3.51 -1.05
CA LYS A 192 0.30 3.70 -0.38
C LYS A 192 1.46 3.27 -1.24
N THR A 193 2.40 4.18 -1.44
CA THR A 193 3.66 3.91 -2.13
C THR A 193 4.77 3.58 -1.14
N GLY A 194 5.79 2.83 -1.59
CA GLY A 194 6.99 2.55 -0.84
C GLY A 194 8.24 2.54 -1.73
N TRP A 195 9.38 2.89 -1.18
CA TRP A 195 10.68 2.72 -1.81
C TRP A 195 11.80 2.74 -0.78
N ILE A 196 12.63 1.74 -0.81
CA ILE A 196 13.99 1.70 -0.30
C ILE A 196 14.84 0.89 -1.28
N ARG A 197 16.16 1.02 -1.24
CA ARG A 197 17.04 0.32 -2.19
C ARG A 197 16.78 -1.20 -2.24
N ALA A 198 16.58 -1.83 -1.10
CA ALA A 198 16.34 -3.27 -1.01
C ALA A 198 14.95 -3.71 -1.49
N ALA A 199 13.93 -2.84 -1.39
CA ALA A 199 12.55 -3.16 -1.79
C ALA A 199 12.30 -2.90 -3.27
N GLY A 200 13.03 -1.95 -3.89
CA GLY A 200 12.62 -1.39 -5.18
C GLY A 200 11.39 -0.50 -5.06
N GLY A 201 10.75 -0.22 -6.18
CA GLY A 201 9.47 0.51 -6.21
C GLY A 201 8.32 -0.37 -5.74
N CYS A 202 7.55 0.10 -4.77
CA CYS A 202 6.38 -0.60 -4.24
C CYS A 202 5.16 0.31 -4.26
N ILE A 203 3.98 -0.27 -4.52
CA ILE A 203 2.69 0.38 -4.33
C ILE A 203 1.63 -0.66 -4.05
N VAL A 204 0.69 -0.31 -3.16
CA VAL A 204 -0.61 -0.97 -3.03
C VAL A 204 -1.69 0.06 -3.27
N MET A 205 -2.77 -0.35 -3.93
CA MET A 205 -3.95 0.51 -4.09
C MET A 205 -5.24 -0.31 -4.19
N MET A 206 -6.32 0.29 -3.72
CA MET A 206 -7.68 -0.07 -4.07
C MET A 206 -8.26 1.13 -4.81
N VAL A 207 -8.70 0.91 -6.05
CA VAL A 207 -9.07 1.98 -6.99
C VAL A 207 -10.28 1.58 -7.82
N ASP A 208 -11.17 2.54 -8.05
CA ASP A 208 -12.27 2.39 -8.98
C ASP A 208 -11.79 2.64 -10.41
N THR A 209 -12.03 1.69 -11.28
CA THR A 209 -11.69 1.73 -12.70
C THR A 209 -12.95 1.58 -13.55
N ASP A 210 -12.83 1.83 -14.85
CA ASP A 210 -13.96 1.67 -15.81
C ASP A 210 -14.49 0.22 -15.87
N ILE A 211 -13.71 -0.76 -15.40
CA ILE A 211 -14.04 -2.18 -15.38
C ILE A 211 -14.34 -2.70 -13.96
N GLY A 212 -14.60 -1.79 -13.02
CA GLY A 212 -14.93 -2.07 -11.62
C GLY A 212 -13.76 -1.83 -10.65
N ARG A 213 -14.02 -2.04 -9.37
CA ARG A 213 -13.03 -1.83 -8.31
C ARG A 213 -11.94 -2.89 -8.36
N ARG A 214 -10.69 -2.47 -8.27
CA ARG A 214 -9.50 -3.32 -8.31
C ARG A 214 -8.60 -3.10 -7.10
N ILE A 215 -8.04 -4.20 -6.60
CA ILE A 215 -6.89 -4.19 -5.70
C ILE A 215 -5.65 -4.47 -6.53
N VAL A 216 -4.66 -3.61 -6.44
CA VAL A 216 -3.38 -3.77 -7.14
C VAL A 216 -2.24 -3.75 -6.14
N VAL A 217 -1.34 -4.70 -6.28
CA VAL A 217 -0.09 -4.78 -5.52
C VAL A 217 1.08 -4.88 -6.49
N VAL A 218 2.06 -4.00 -6.33
CA VAL A 218 3.32 -4.01 -7.09
C VAL A 218 4.47 -3.95 -6.10
N LEU A 219 5.37 -4.93 -6.16
CA LEU A 219 6.55 -5.04 -5.31
C LEU A 219 7.81 -5.25 -6.14
N GLY A 220 8.85 -4.50 -5.86
CA GLY A 220 10.14 -4.65 -6.54
C GLY A 220 10.15 -4.15 -7.98
N SER A 221 9.34 -3.15 -8.31
CA SER A 221 9.48 -2.39 -9.55
C SER A 221 10.86 -1.72 -9.62
N LYS A 222 11.41 -1.60 -10.83
CA LYS A 222 12.79 -1.15 -11.10
C LYS A 222 13.17 0.13 -10.35
N ASN A 223 12.22 1.07 -10.20
CA ASN A 223 12.44 2.32 -9.47
C ASN A 223 11.11 3.01 -9.11
N THR A 224 11.19 4.22 -8.54
CA THR A 224 10.02 5.01 -8.15
C THR A 224 9.19 5.52 -9.33
N ARG A 225 9.76 5.62 -10.54
CA ARG A 225 9.09 6.14 -11.73
C ARG A 225 8.31 5.05 -12.48
N THR A 226 8.72 3.78 -12.35
CA THR A 226 8.08 2.66 -13.05
C THR A 226 6.89 2.10 -12.30
N ARG A 227 6.90 2.10 -10.96
CA ARG A 227 5.85 1.50 -10.12
C ARG A 227 4.44 2.03 -10.36
N ILE A 228 4.29 3.33 -10.68
CA ILE A 228 2.97 3.94 -10.90
C ILE A 228 2.41 3.57 -12.27
N PRO A 229 3.13 3.76 -13.40
CA PRO A 229 2.69 3.28 -14.70
C PRO A 229 2.39 1.78 -14.73
N GLU A 230 3.20 0.95 -14.06
CA GLU A 230 2.95 -0.48 -13.94
C GLU A 230 1.65 -0.77 -13.19
N ALA A 231 1.40 -0.09 -12.06
CA ALA A 231 0.17 -0.26 -11.29
C ALA A 231 -1.08 0.19 -12.08
N GLU A 232 -1.00 1.29 -12.84
CA GLU A 232 -2.07 1.73 -13.73
C GLU A 232 -2.33 0.72 -14.86
N PHE A 233 -1.27 0.18 -15.44
CA PHE A 233 -1.38 -0.87 -16.46
C PHE A 233 -2.05 -2.12 -15.88
N ILE A 234 -1.56 -2.61 -14.73
CA ILE A 234 -2.08 -3.80 -14.03
C ILE A 234 -3.54 -3.62 -13.63
N SER A 235 -3.96 -2.41 -13.24
CA SER A 235 -5.34 -2.14 -12.82
C SER A 235 -6.38 -2.33 -13.94
N LYS A 236 -5.95 -2.34 -15.20
CA LYS A 236 -6.79 -2.49 -16.40
C LYS A 236 -6.87 -3.94 -16.91
N ILE A 237 -6.22 -4.88 -16.24
CA ILE A 237 -6.25 -6.30 -16.59
C ILE A 237 -7.61 -6.89 -16.21
N ASN A 238 -8.19 -7.64 -17.16
CA ASN A 238 -9.45 -8.39 -17.03
C ASN A 238 -9.19 -9.89 -16.90
#